data_3fabe142b96b1b0c7636372dbe6d94b5
#
_entry.id   3fabe142b96b1b0c7636372dbe6d94b5
#
_cell.length_a   1.000
_cell.length_b   1.000
_cell.length_c   1.000
_cell.angle_alpha   90.00
_cell.angle_beta   90.00
_cell.angle_gamma   90.00
#
_symmetry.space_group_name_H-M   'P 1'
#
loop_
_entity.id
_entity.type
_entity.pdbx_description
1 polymer ?
#
loop_
_entity_poly.entity_id
_entity_poly.type
_entity_poly.pdbx_seq_one_letter_code
_entity_poly.pdbx_strand_id
1 'polypeptide(L)'
;MSSLPRIDIHAHAFHPKIAPKVVEQLQQHYGIPAIGNGLLEDMEPRLRRAGIQYSAVLAAATKKEQVEPANQYAVSLLKHPWVIPFGTMHPDYEKMDEMLAYLWDNGIRGIKLHPDFQGFRLDDPRLDSFFGAIEGRFTLLVHVGDKLPPAENPSCPYKVAAIKRKHPRLQMIAAHFGGVWHWQYVVDALKGLDIYMDTSSSLFAIPQELLEGIFNSFPRKNFLFGSDYPLFDCNDEIELLRRRLRLSDSEVEEILTNANALQLIREK
;
A
#
# COMPACT_ATOMS: atom_id res chain seq x y z
N MET A 1 16.26 25.49 1.20
CA MET A 1 16.23 24.08 0.73
C MET A 1 14.77 23.77 0.47
N SER A 2 14.37 23.25 -0.71
CA SER A 2 12.99 22.82 -0.91
C SER A 2 12.74 21.63 0.03
N SER A 3 11.63 21.68 0.80
CA SER A 3 11.21 20.54 1.60
C SER A 3 10.93 19.34 0.66
N LEU A 4 11.19 18.12 1.12
CA LEU A 4 10.81 16.91 0.39
C LEU A 4 9.28 16.91 0.19
N PRO A 5 8.78 16.40 -0.94
CA PRO A 5 7.34 16.33 -1.17
C PRO A 5 6.65 15.35 -0.21
N ARG A 6 5.46 15.71 0.25
CA ARG A 6 4.58 14.82 1.00
C ARG A 6 3.92 13.81 0.07
N ILE A 7 3.89 12.56 0.47
CA ILE A 7 3.39 11.45 -0.34
C ILE A 7 2.37 10.64 0.44
N ASP A 8 1.22 10.42 -0.15
CA ASP A 8 0.26 9.39 0.27
C ASP A 8 0.62 8.09 -0.48
N ILE A 9 1.16 7.08 0.25
CA ILE A 9 1.64 5.85 -0.39
C ILE A 9 0.53 4.80 -0.59
N HIS A 10 -0.67 5.04 -0.07
CA HIS A 10 -1.76 4.07 -0.12
C HIS A 10 -3.10 4.75 -0.39
N ALA A 11 -3.49 4.78 -1.64
CA ALA A 11 -4.81 5.24 -2.07
C ALA A 11 -5.30 4.45 -3.29
N HIS A 12 -6.62 4.45 -3.52
CA HIS A 12 -7.23 3.72 -4.62
C HIS A 12 -8.09 4.64 -5.48
N ALA A 13 -7.75 4.75 -6.77
CA ALA A 13 -8.60 5.39 -7.76
C ALA A 13 -8.82 4.42 -8.93
N PHE A 14 -10.08 4.19 -9.25
CA PHE A 14 -10.48 3.17 -10.20
C PHE A 14 -10.83 3.78 -11.56
N HIS A 15 -10.79 2.94 -12.60
CA HIS A 15 -11.30 3.35 -13.91
C HIS A 15 -12.78 3.75 -13.77
N PRO A 16 -13.25 4.87 -14.36
CA PRO A 16 -14.61 5.41 -14.15
C PRO A 16 -15.75 4.40 -14.39
N LYS A 17 -15.55 3.47 -15.32
CA LYS A 17 -16.56 2.43 -15.62
C LYS A 17 -16.81 1.45 -14.46
N ILE A 18 -15.84 1.26 -13.57
CA ILE A 18 -15.92 0.28 -12.48
C ILE A 18 -15.94 0.92 -11.10
N ALA A 19 -15.55 2.17 -10.96
CA ALA A 19 -15.42 2.87 -9.68
C ALA A 19 -16.68 2.74 -8.78
N PRO A 20 -17.91 3.01 -9.26
CA PRO A 20 -19.10 2.91 -8.40
C PRO A 20 -19.29 1.51 -7.82
N LYS A 21 -19.10 0.47 -8.65
CA LYS A 21 -19.24 -0.92 -8.22
C LYS A 21 -18.17 -1.33 -7.23
N VAL A 22 -16.91 -0.91 -7.47
CA VAL A 22 -15.79 -1.26 -6.57
C VAL A 22 -15.96 -0.57 -5.23
N VAL A 23 -16.32 0.71 -5.20
CA VAL A 23 -16.57 1.45 -3.96
C VAL A 23 -17.69 0.81 -3.15
N GLU A 24 -18.79 0.41 -3.79
CA GLU A 24 -19.89 -0.31 -3.13
C GLU A 24 -19.39 -1.64 -2.52
N GLN A 25 -18.60 -2.40 -3.26
CA GLN A 25 -18.03 -3.68 -2.76
C GLN A 25 -17.09 -3.47 -1.56
N LEU A 26 -16.26 -2.41 -1.57
CA LEU A 26 -15.39 -2.06 -0.44
C LEU A 26 -16.22 -1.72 0.81
N GLN A 27 -17.26 -0.90 0.66
CA GLN A 27 -18.15 -0.56 1.77
C GLN A 27 -18.84 -1.79 2.36
N GLN A 28 -19.32 -2.68 1.50
CA GLN A 28 -19.98 -3.93 1.94
C GLN A 28 -19.00 -4.88 2.66
N HIS A 29 -17.77 -5.01 2.14
CA HIS A 29 -16.78 -5.93 2.70
C HIS A 29 -16.26 -5.47 4.06
N TYR A 30 -15.87 -4.18 4.17
CA TYR A 30 -15.30 -3.65 5.40
C TYR A 30 -16.34 -3.13 6.40
N GLY A 31 -17.57 -2.88 5.97
CA GLY A 31 -18.60 -2.27 6.80
C GLY A 31 -18.33 -0.78 7.11
N ILE A 32 -17.50 -0.12 6.31
CA ILE A 32 -17.09 1.28 6.45
C ILE A 32 -17.67 2.08 5.28
N PRO A 33 -18.42 3.16 5.52
CA PRO A 33 -18.88 4.03 4.45
C PRO A 33 -17.69 4.73 3.78
N ALA A 34 -17.59 4.67 2.47
CA ALA A 34 -16.57 5.39 1.73
C ALA A 34 -16.83 6.91 1.78
N ILE A 35 -15.78 7.70 1.98
CA ILE A 35 -15.85 9.17 1.97
C ILE A 35 -15.70 9.74 0.57
N GLY A 36 -15.15 8.96 -0.36
CA GLY A 36 -14.89 9.32 -1.74
C GLY A 36 -15.58 8.39 -2.74
N ASN A 37 -15.63 8.80 -4.00
CA ASN A 37 -16.26 8.03 -5.06
C ASN A 37 -15.28 7.13 -5.85
N GLY A 38 -14.00 7.08 -5.43
CA GLY A 38 -12.97 6.25 -6.07
C GLY A 38 -12.46 6.79 -7.41
N LEU A 39 -12.68 8.06 -7.73
CA LEU A 39 -12.19 8.72 -8.94
C LEU A 39 -11.04 9.69 -8.62
N LEU A 40 -10.13 9.91 -9.59
CA LEU A 40 -9.04 10.87 -9.46
C LEU A 40 -9.55 12.30 -9.26
N GLU A 41 -10.64 12.67 -9.91
CA GLU A 41 -11.23 14.01 -9.83
C GLU A 41 -11.77 14.34 -8.43
N ASP A 42 -12.16 13.34 -7.63
CA ASP A 42 -12.54 13.51 -6.23
C ASP A 42 -11.31 13.43 -5.30
N MET A 43 -10.34 12.60 -5.64
CA MET A 43 -9.13 12.39 -4.84
C MET A 43 -8.20 13.61 -4.86
N GLU A 44 -7.91 14.18 -6.04
CA GLU A 44 -6.93 15.27 -6.20
C GLU A 44 -7.21 16.51 -5.32
N PRO A 45 -8.45 17.05 -5.24
CA PRO A 45 -8.75 18.18 -4.36
C PRO A 45 -8.52 17.86 -2.88
N ARG A 46 -8.73 16.61 -2.44
CA ARG A 46 -8.49 16.15 -1.07
C ARG A 46 -7.01 16.17 -0.74
N LEU A 47 -6.16 15.60 -1.61
CA LEU A 47 -4.72 15.63 -1.49
C LEU A 47 -4.18 17.06 -1.40
N ARG A 48 -4.66 17.96 -2.28
CA ARG A 48 -4.26 19.37 -2.28
C ARG A 48 -4.59 20.07 -0.96
N ARG A 49 -5.78 19.83 -0.38
CA ARG A 49 -6.16 20.39 0.93
C ARG A 49 -5.26 19.91 2.06
N ALA A 50 -4.83 18.64 2.02
CA ALA A 50 -3.91 18.06 2.99
C ALA A 50 -2.43 18.43 2.74
N GLY A 51 -2.13 19.19 1.68
CA GLY A 51 -0.77 19.57 1.30
C GLY A 51 0.07 18.39 0.78
N ILE A 52 -0.58 17.33 0.28
CA ILE A 52 0.08 16.16 -0.32
C ILE A 52 0.36 16.45 -1.79
N GLN A 53 1.61 16.26 -2.24
CA GLN A 53 2.05 16.53 -3.59
C GLN A 53 1.96 15.31 -4.51
N TYR A 54 2.12 14.10 -3.98
CA TYR A 54 2.05 12.86 -4.74
C TYR A 54 1.21 11.83 -4.02
N SER A 55 0.53 10.98 -4.78
CA SER A 55 -0.17 9.84 -4.21
C SER A 55 0.05 8.59 -5.03
N ALA A 56 0.35 7.49 -4.35
CA ALA A 56 0.30 6.17 -4.96
C ALA A 56 -1.16 5.81 -5.28
N VAL A 57 -1.39 5.37 -6.50
CA VAL A 57 -2.69 4.81 -6.92
C VAL A 57 -2.52 3.32 -7.13
N LEU A 58 -3.16 2.57 -6.27
CA LEU A 58 -3.01 1.12 -6.16
C LEU A 58 -4.17 0.40 -6.84
N ALA A 59 -3.88 -0.68 -7.55
CA ALA A 59 -4.88 -1.57 -8.13
C ALA A 59 -4.56 -3.02 -7.76
N ALA A 60 -5.59 -3.86 -7.68
CA ALA A 60 -5.43 -5.29 -7.50
C ALA A 60 -6.26 -6.04 -8.56
N ALA A 61 -5.60 -6.89 -9.35
CA ALA A 61 -6.27 -7.79 -10.28
C ALA A 61 -6.81 -9.00 -9.51
N THR A 62 -8.11 -9.06 -9.28
CA THR A 62 -8.73 -10.15 -8.50
C THR A 62 -8.83 -11.47 -9.29
N LYS A 63 -8.48 -11.45 -10.58
CA LYS A 63 -8.39 -12.60 -11.48
C LYS A 63 -7.27 -12.38 -12.49
N LYS A 64 -6.67 -13.44 -13.03
CA LYS A 64 -5.58 -13.36 -13.99
C LYS A 64 -5.93 -12.52 -15.24
N GLU A 65 -7.19 -12.57 -15.71
CA GLU A 65 -7.65 -11.82 -16.88
C GLU A 65 -7.69 -10.29 -16.64
N GLN A 66 -7.62 -9.87 -15.40
CA GLN A 66 -7.61 -8.45 -15.03
C GLN A 66 -6.19 -7.86 -14.97
N VAL A 67 -5.14 -8.69 -15.02
CA VAL A 67 -3.75 -8.20 -14.89
C VAL A 67 -3.41 -7.21 -16.00
N GLU A 68 -3.68 -7.56 -17.26
CA GLU A 68 -3.40 -6.67 -18.39
C GLU A 68 -4.19 -5.34 -18.32
N PRO A 69 -5.53 -5.35 -18.22
CA PRO A 69 -6.29 -4.10 -18.20
C PRO A 69 -6.00 -3.24 -16.97
N ALA A 70 -5.72 -3.84 -15.80
CA ALA A 70 -5.34 -3.09 -14.61
C ALA A 70 -3.98 -2.39 -14.77
N ASN A 71 -3.00 -3.07 -15.36
CA ASN A 71 -1.67 -2.51 -15.59
C ASN A 71 -1.68 -1.47 -16.73
N GLN A 72 -2.48 -1.66 -17.77
CA GLN A 72 -2.70 -0.64 -18.81
C GLN A 72 -3.35 0.62 -18.21
N TYR A 73 -4.31 0.45 -17.31
CA TYR A 73 -4.89 1.58 -16.59
C TYR A 73 -3.82 2.27 -15.72
N ALA A 74 -3.02 1.52 -14.95
CA ALA A 74 -1.93 2.09 -14.15
C ALA A 74 -0.97 2.93 -15.02
N VAL A 75 -0.54 2.41 -16.17
CA VAL A 75 0.32 3.16 -17.11
C VAL A 75 -0.39 4.42 -17.64
N SER A 76 -1.69 4.36 -17.91
CA SER A 76 -2.44 5.53 -18.36
C SER A 76 -2.50 6.66 -17.34
N LEU A 77 -2.28 6.37 -16.05
CA LEU A 77 -2.26 7.35 -14.97
C LEU A 77 -0.99 8.20 -14.94
N LEU A 78 0.07 7.79 -15.63
CA LEU A 78 1.32 8.57 -15.76
C LEU A 78 1.15 9.96 -16.40
N LYS A 79 0.02 10.19 -17.09
CA LYS A 79 -0.35 11.52 -17.59
C LYS A 79 -0.66 12.53 -16.47
N HIS A 80 -0.94 12.06 -15.25
CA HIS A 80 -1.16 12.89 -14.08
C HIS A 80 0.15 12.98 -13.27
N PRO A 81 0.84 14.14 -13.26
CA PRO A 81 2.19 14.26 -12.71
C PRO A 81 2.28 14.05 -11.19
N TRP A 82 1.14 14.09 -10.49
CA TRP A 82 1.03 13.87 -9.05
C TRP A 82 0.71 12.41 -8.69
N VAL A 83 0.40 11.56 -9.67
CA VAL A 83 0.10 10.14 -9.45
C VAL A 83 1.37 9.30 -9.53
N ILE A 84 1.56 8.42 -8.56
CA ILE A 84 2.54 7.34 -8.55
C ILE A 84 1.78 6.03 -8.80
N PRO A 85 1.63 5.58 -10.05
CA PRO A 85 0.83 4.38 -10.31
C PRO A 85 1.57 3.12 -9.92
N PHE A 86 0.86 2.22 -9.24
CA PHE A 86 1.31 0.87 -8.94
C PHE A 86 0.66 -0.12 -9.90
N GLY A 87 1.46 -1.02 -10.44
CA GLY A 87 0.96 -2.19 -11.15
C GLY A 87 0.46 -3.27 -10.20
N THR A 88 0.01 -4.38 -10.76
CA THR A 88 -0.44 -5.56 -10.02
C THR A 88 -0.05 -6.85 -10.72
N MET A 89 -0.11 -7.98 -9.99
CA MET A 89 0.15 -9.31 -10.54
C MET A 89 -0.82 -10.33 -9.93
N HIS A 90 -1.00 -11.46 -10.60
CA HIS A 90 -1.75 -12.60 -10.09
C HIS A 90 -0.93 -13.89 -10.29
N PRO A 91 -0.90 -14.83 -9.31
CA PRO A 91 -0.06 -16.04 -9.43
C PRO A 91 -0.42 -16.95 -10.61
N ASP A 92 -1.67 -16.88 -11.10
CA ASP A 92 -2.15 -17.65 -12.25
C ASP A 92 -1.91 -16.94 -13.60
N TYR A 93 -1.28 -15.76 -13.60
CA TYR A 93 -1.00 -15.03 -14.84
C TYR A 93 0.25 -15.57 -15.52
N GLU A 94 0.09 -16.10 -16.73
CA GLU A 94 1.12 -16.89 -17.42
C GLU A 94 2.27 -16.07 -18.01
N LYS A 95 2.03 -14.76 -18.31
CA LYS A 95 3.00 -13.87 -18.96
C LYS A 95 3.62 -12.88 -17.96
N MET A 96 4.04 -13.39 -16.79
CA MET A 96 4.55 -12.56 -15.71
C MET A 96 5.77 -11.72 -16.15
N ASP A 97 6.76 -12.32 -16.80
CA ASP A 97 7.99 -11.62 -17.18
C ASP A 97 7.74 -10.52 -18.22
N GLU A 98 6.86 -10.79 -19.20
CA GLU A 98 6.44 -9.80 -20.19
C GLU A 98 5.73 -8.61 -19.53
N MET A 99 4.87 -8.88 -18.55
CA MET A 99 4.15 -7.84 -17.83
C MET A 99 5.08 -7.02 -16.92
N LEU A 100 6.04 -7.66 -16.24
CA LEU A 100 7.03 -6.94 -15.45
C LEU A 100 7.93 -6.05 -16.34
N ALA A 101 8.33 -6.53 -17.51
CA ALA A 101 9.04 -5.72 -18.49
C ALA A 101 8.18 -4.54 -18.96
N TYR A 102 6.92 -4.78 -19.33
CA TYR A 102 5.98 -3.72 -19.73
C TYR A 102 5.84 -2.63 -18.66
N LEU A 103 5.66 -3.00 -17.40
CA LEU A 103 5.57 -2.04 -16.29
C LEU A 103 6.87 -1.25 -16.14
N TRP A 104 8.01 -1.94 -16.16
CA TRP A 104 9.33 -1.32 -16.02
C TRP A 104 9.63 -0.31 -17.13
N ASP A 105 9.41 -0.71 -18.37
CA ASP A 105 9.71 0.11 -19.57
C ASP A 105 8.82 1.36 -19.62
N ASN A 106 7.57 1.25 -19.11
CA ASN A 106 6.70 2.41 -18.93
C ASN A 106 6.99 3.23 -17.68
N GLY A 107 7.96 2.81 -16.84
CA GLY A 107 8.41 3.55 -15.65
C GLY A 107 7.56 3.34 -14.41
N ILE A 108 6.75 2.30 -14.36
CA ILE A 108 6.13 1.84 -13.12
C ILE A 108 7.21 1.19 -12.24
N ARG A 109 7.26 1.56 -10.96
CA ARG A 109 8.26 1.06 -10.00
C ARG A 109 7.63 0.44 -8.76
N GLY A 110 6.32 0.46 -8.66
CA GLY A 110 5.56 -0.14 -7.57
C GLY A 110 4.62 -1.23 -8.05
N ILE A 111 4.44 -2.28 -7.25
CA ILE A 111 3.47 -3.35 -7.47
C ILE A 111 2.64 -3.52 -6.20
N LYS A 112 1.31 -3.61 -6.36
CA LYS A 112 0.36 -3.91 -5.29
C LYS A 112 -0.11 -5.36 -5.38
N LEU A 113 -0.10 -6.03 -4.23
CA LEU A 113 -0.81 -7.29 -4.03
C LEU A 113 -1.85 -7.15 -2.93
N HIS A 114 -2.98 -7.80 -3.13
CA HIS A 114 -4.05 -7.91 -2.13
C HIS A 114 -4.52 -9.38 -2.05
N PRO A 115 -3.77 -10.26 -1.37
CA PRO A 115 -4.00 -11.70 -1.41
C PRO A 115 -5.44 -12.10 -1.07
N ASP A 116 -6.05 -11.42 -0.08
CA ASP A 116 -7.41 -11.70 0.37
C ASP A 116 -8.45 -11.47 -0.75
N PHE A 117 -8.35 -10.37 -1.50
CA PHE A 117 -9.25 -10.10 -2.64
C PHE A 117 -8.86 -10.85 -3.90
N GLN A 118 -7.58 -11.18 -4.05
CA GLN A 118 -7.07 -11.91 -5.22
C GLN A 118 -7.23 -13.43 -5.08
N GLY A 119 -7.60 -13.94 -3.89
CA GLY A 119 -7.88 -15.35 -3.66
C GLY A 119 -6.65 -16.26 -3.64
N PHE A 120 -5.48 -15.73 -3.27
CA PHE A 120 -4.26 -16.52 -3.10
C PHE A 120 -3.59 -16.25 -1.75
N ARG A 121 -2.67 -17.09 -1.34
CA ARG A 121 -1.89 -16.94 -0.11
C ARG A 121 -0.50 -16.40 -0.44
N LEU A 122 0.04 -15.52 0.40
CA LEU A 122 1.41 -15.00 0.23
C LEU A 122 2.50 -16.08 0.32
N ASP A 123 2.22 -17.17 1.02
CA ASP A 123 3.09 -18.33 1.13
C ASP A 123 2.88 -19.37 0.01
N ASP A 124 2.17 -19.02 -1.07
CA ASP A 124 2.06 -19.84 -2.26
C ASP A 124 3.43 -19.98 -2.95
N PRO A 125 3.95 -21.19 -3.13
CA PRO A 125 5.28 -21.40 -3.71
C PRO A 125 5.41 -20.90 -5.15
N ARG A 126 4.31 -20.75 -5.89
CA ARG A 126 4.29 -20.18 -7.25
C ARG A 126 4.72 -18.70 -7.28
N LEU A 127 4.58 -17.98 -6.16
CA LEU A 127 4.99 -16.57 -6.05
C LEU A 127 6.50 -16.39 -5.86
N ASP A 128 7.25 -17.45 -5.60
CA ASP A 128 8.68 -17.32 -5.31
C ASP A 128 9.47 -16.74 -6.50
N SER A 129 9.18 -17.21 -7.71
CA SER A 129 9.78 -16.66 -8.93
C SER A 129 9.39 -15.19 -9.14
N PHE A 130 8.16 -14.82 -8.82
CA PHE A 130 7.70 -13.44 -8.88
C PHE A 130 8.47 -12.55 -7.89
N PHE A 131 8.59 -12.94 -6.62
CA PHE A 131 9.35 -12.15 -5.63
C PHE A 131 10.81 -12.00 -6.04
N GLY A 132 11.44 -13.04 -6.56
CA GLY A 132 12.80 -12.99 -7.11
C GLY A 132 12.93 -12.04 -8.31
N ALA A 133 11.95 -12.04 -9.21
CA ALA A 133 11.95 -11.19 -10.40
C ALA A 133 11.80 -9.69 -10.10
N ILE A 134 11.09 -9.35 -9.03
CA ILE A 134 10.87 -7.94 -8.62
C ILE A 134 11.92 -7.44 -7.62
N GLU A 135 12.71 -8.32 -7.01
CA GLU A 135 13.72 -7.97 -6.01
C GLU A 135 14.76 -6.99 -6.59
N GLY A 136 14.96 -5.85 -5.89
CA GLY A 136 15.89 -4.79 -6.32
C GLY A 136 15.42 -3.98 -7.55
N ARG A 137 14.21 -4.21 -8.05
CA ARG A 137 13.62 -3.51 -9.20
C ARG A 137 12.34 -2.76 -8.85
N PHE A 138 11.46 -3.40 -8.11
CA PHE A 138 10.16 -2.83 -7.75
C PHE A 138 10.00 -2.73 -6.24
N THR A 139 9.20 -1.76 -5.81
CA THR A 139 8.65 -1.71 -4.46
C THR A 139 7.35 -2.52 -4.43
N LEU A 140 7.27 -3.48 -3.52
CA LEU A 140 6.07 -4.28 -3.32
C LEU A 140 5.25 -3.73 -2.15
N LEU A 141 4.03 -3.29 -2.39
CA LEU A 141 3.07 -2.96 -1.36
C LEU A 141 2.05 -4.10 -1.25
N VAL A 142 1.97 -4.70 -0.07
CA VAL A 142 1.10 -5.85 0.20
C VAL A 142 0.05 -5.48 1.23
N HIS A 143 -1.23 -5.79 0.94
CA HIS A 143 -2.27 -5.83 1.98
C HIS A 143 -1.93 -6.91 3.00
N VAL A 144 -1.97 -6.59 4.28
CA VAL A 144 -1.62 -7.52 5.36
C VAL A 144 -2.72 -7.56 6.41
N GLY A 145 -3.10 -8.77 6.79
CA GLY A 145 -4.08 -9.03 7.83
C GLY A 145 -5.53 -9.04 7.35
N ASP A 146 -6.39 -9.56 8.17
CA ASP A 146 -7.85 -9.53 8.13
C ASP A 146 -8.35 -10.24 9.41
N LYS A 147 -9.67 -10.48 9.52
CA LYS A 147 -10.33 -11.08 10.71
C LYS A 147 -9.98 -12.54 10.95
N LEU A 148 -9.49 -13.27 9.94
CA LEU A 148 -9.10 -14.68 10.07
C LEU A 148 -7.83 -14.83 10.92
N PRO A 149 -7.68 -15.91 11.71
CA PRO A 149 -6.45 -16.16 12.47
C PRO A 149 -5.24 -16.33 11.54
N PRO A 150 -3.98 -16.09 11.99
CA PRO A 150 -2.78 -16.07 11.14
C PRO A 150 -2.55 -17.32 10.28
N ALA A 151 -2.92 -18.49 10.78
CA ALA A 151 -2.78 -19.75 10.03
C ALA A 151 -3.69 -19.81 8.80
N GLU A 152 -4.88 -19.22 8.89
CA GLU A 152 -5.89 -19.22 7.83
C GLU A 152 -5.81 -17.98 6.95
N ASN A 153 -5.36 -16.85 7.52
CA ASN A 153 -5.29 -15.58 6.80
C ASN A 153 -4.28 -15.63 5.64
N PRO A 154 -4.66 -15.21 4.44
CA PRO A 154 -3.78 -15.22 3.25
C PRO A 154 -2.54 -14.35 3.37
N SER A 155 -2.58 -13.24 4.14
CA SER A 155 -1.60 -12.17 4.14
C SER A 155 -1.10 -11.76 5.54
N CYS A 156 -1.01 -12.69 6.50
CA CYS A 156 -0.61 -12.35 7.87
C CYS A 156 0.87 -11.87 7.97
N PRO A 157 1.25 -11.12 9.03
CA PRO A 157 2.61 -10.59 9.22
C PRO A 157 3.71 -11.66 9.14
N TYR A 158 3.47 -12.89 9.60
CA TYR A 158 4.45 -13.98 9.54
C TYR A 158 4.78 -14.40 8.10
N LYS A 159 3.80 -14.38 7.18
CA LYS A 159 4.02 -14.65 5.76
C LYS A 159 4.85 -13.56 5.10
N VAL A 160 4.56 -12.31 5.42
CA VAL A 160 5.36 -11.16 4.98
C VAL A 160 6.81 -11.31 5.46
N ALA A 161 7.01 -11.66 6.74
CA ALA A 161 8.34 -11.91 7.30
C ALA A 161 9.07 -13.05 6.59
N ALA A 162 8.38 -14.13 6.23
CA ALA A 162 8.97 -15.27 5.52
C ALA A 162 9.47 -14.83 4.12
N ILE A 163 8.67 -14.07 3.38
CA ILE A 163 9.06 -13.51 2.08
C ILE A 163 10.29 -12.61 2.25
N LYS A 164 10.26 -11.66 3.20
CA LYS A 164 11.36 -10.72 3.40
C LYS A 164 12.67 -11.39 3.80
N ARG A 165 12.62 -12.48 4.58
CA ARG A 165 13.82 -13.28 4.93
C ARG A 165 14.37 -14.03 3.72
N LYS A 166 13.51 -14.52 2.83
CA LYS A 166 13.91 -15.25 1.61
C LYS A 166 14.41 -14.30 0.53
N HIS A 167 13.83 -13.13 0.41
CA HIS A 167 14.15 -12.08 -0.56
C HIS A 167 14.59 -10.79 0.16
N PRO A 168 15.79 -10.76 0.77
CA PRO A 168 16.20 -9.67 1.67
C PRO A 168 16.35 -8.30 0.97
N ARG A 169 16.62 -8.27 -0.33
CA ARG A 169 16.73 -7.03 -1.11
C ARG A 169 15.37 -6.53 -1.64
N LEU A 170 14.29 -7.31 -1.47
CA LEU A 170 12.96 -6.87 -1.88
C LEU A 170 12.51 -5.70 -1.01
N GLN A 171 12.28 -4.55 -1.63
CA GLN A 171 11.70 -3.39 -0.96
C GLN A 171 10.21 -3.64 -0.74
N MET A 172 9.81 -3.78 0.53
CA MET A 172 8.43 -4.15 0.89
C MET A 172 7.78 -3.11 1.80
N ILE A 173 6.51 -2.85 1.54
CA ILE A 173 5.60 -2.09 2.39
C ILE A 173 4.51 -3.06 2.86
N ALA A 174 4.49 -3.36 4.16
CA ALA A 174 3.40 -4.08 4.79
C ALA A 174 2.30 -3.08 5.17
N ALA A 175 1.17 -3.11 4.47
CA ALA A 175 0.09 -2.16 4.67
C ALA A 175 -0.52 -2.24 6.07
N HIS A 176 -1.18 -1.15 6.49
CA HIS A 176 -2.05 -1.09 7.67
C HIS A 176 -1.30 -1.33 9.01
N PHE A 177 -0.21 -0.56 9.25
CA PHE A 177 0.71 -0.77 10.37
C PHE A 177 1.22 -2.20 10.45
N GLY A 178 1.47 -2.83 9.30
CA GLY A 178 2.00 -4.19 9.19
C GLY A 178 0.96 -5.30 9.30
N GLY A 179 -0.34 -4.98 9.48
CA GLY A 179 -1.38 -5.99 9.43
C GLY A 179 -2.68 -5.61 10.15
N VAL A 180 -3.70 -5.17 9.39
CA VAL A 180 -5.02 -4.86 9.93
C VAL A 180 -5.62 -6.07 10.66
N TRP A 181 -6.15 -5.86 11.88
CA TRP A 181 -6.65 -6.90 12.81
C TRP A 181 -5.59 -7.92 13.27
N HIS A 182 -4.33 -7.83 12.78
CA HIS A 182 -3.20 -8.66 13.16
C HIS A 182 -2.09 -7.88 13.87
N TRP A 183 -2.37 -6.67 14.35
CA TRP A 183 -1.39 -5.78 14.97
C TRP A 183 -0.62 -6.41 16.14
N GLN A 184 -1.25 -7.31 16.91
CA GLN A 184 -0.61 -8.03 18.01
C GLN A 184 0.56 -8.94 17.59
N TYR A 185 0.62 -9.32 16.30
CA TYR A 185 1.67 -10.17 15.74
C TYR A 185 2.80 -9.39 15.05
N VAL A 186 2.60 -8.10 14.80
CA VAL A 186 3.48 -7.28 13.95
C VAL A 186 4.88 -7.18 14.53
N VAL A 187 5.00 -6.87 15.82
CA VAL A 187 6.32 -6.72 16.48
C VAL A 187 7.06 -8.05 16.50
N ASP A 188 6.40 -9.15 16.86
CA ASP A 188 7.00 -10.48 16.87
C ASP A 188 7.45 -10.94 15.48
N ALA A 189 6.63 -10.71 14.46
CA ALA A 189 6.91 -11.15 13.10
C ALA A 189 7.96 -10.31 12.37
N LEU A 190 7.85 -8.97 12.46
CA LEU A 190 8.54 -8.04 11.56
C LEU A 190 9.73 -7.30 12.18
N LYS A 191 9.87 -7.27 13.52
CA LYS A 191 10.97 -6.56 14.18
C LYS A 191 12.32 -7.11 13.73
N GLY A 192 13.24 -6.20 13.40
CA GLY A 192 14.58 -6.54 12.91
C GLY A 192 14.67 -6.79 11.40
N LEU A 193 13.53 -6.76 10.67
CA LEU A 193 13.52 -6.82 9.22
C LEU A 193 13.58 -5.40 8.63
N ASP A 194 14.25 -5.27 7.48
CA ASP A 194 14.23 -4.03 6.69
C ASP A 194 12.92 -3.96 5.89
N ILE A 195 11.87 -3.46 6.54
CA ILE A 195 10.52 -3.40 6.00
C ILE A 195 9.87 -2.06 6.34
N TYR A 196 9.11 -1.52 5.40
CA TYR A 196 8.26 -0.35 5.61
C TYR A 196 6.84 -0.77 6.00
N MET A 197 6.13 0.12 6.66
CA MET A 197 4.70 -0.02 6.98
C MET A 197 3.99 1.29 6.65
N ASP A 198 2.79 1.22 6.07
CA ASP A 198 1.98 2.41 5.93
C ASP A 198 0.96 2.56 7.06
N THR A 199 0.45 3.77 7.23
CA THR A 199 -0.47 4.13 8.32
C THR A 199 -1.94 3.92 7.99
N SER A 200 -2.25 3.48 6.79
CA SER A 200 -3.61 3.41 6.25
C SER A 200 -4.53 2.46 7.03
N SER A 201 -5.82 2.73 7.01
CA SER A 201 -6.91 1.87 7.51
C SER A 201 -6.67 1.23 8.89
N SER A 202 -5.99 1.90 9.78
CA SER A 202 -5.62 1.32 11.08
C SER A 202 -5.99 2.21 12.26
N LEU A 203 -5.79 3.51 12.13
CA LEU A 203 -5.88 4.44 13.24
C LEU A 203 -7.27 4.52 13.88
N PHE A 204 -8.32 4.15 13.17
CA PHE A 204 -9.67 4.14 13.71
C PHE A 204 -9.94 2.96 14.65
N ALA A 205 -9.20 1.84 14.56
CA ALA A 205 -9.51 0.58 15.21
C ALA A 205 -8.37 -0.02 16.04
N ILE A 206 -7.10 0.26 15.72
CA ILE A 206 -5.96 -0.33 16.44
C ILE A 206 -5.98 0.07 17.92
N PRO A 207 -5.86 -0.88 18.89
CA PRO A 207 -5.72 -0.55 20.31
C PRO A 207 -4.50 0.35 20.56
N GLN A 208 -4.63 1.31 21.49
CA GLN A 208 -3.58 2.30 21.76
C GLN A 208 -2.24 1.67 22.14
N GLU A 209 -2.26 0.65 22.99
CA GLU A 209 -1.05 -0.07 23.40
C GLU A 209 -0.33 -0.74 22.24
N LEU A 210 -1.08 -1.36 21.31
CA LEU A 210 -0.52 -1.98 20.11
C LEU A 210 0.04 -0.94 19.14
N LEU A 211 -0.66 0.18 18.94
CA LEU A 211 -0.20 1.28 18.11
C LEU A 211 1.13 1.84 18.62
N GLU A 212 1.21 2.18 19.91
CA GLU A 212 2.43 2.69 20.53
C GLU A 212 3.53 1.62 20.56
N GLY A 213 3.18 0.37 20.81
CA GLY A 213 4.10 -0.76 20.80
C GLY A 213 4.76 -0.96 19.44
N ILE A 214 3.99 -0.94 18.37
CA ILE A 214 4.51 -1.01 17.00
C ILE A 214 5.37 0.22 16.69
N PHE A 215 4.82 1.42 16.93
CA PHE A 215 5.49 2.67 16.57
C PHE A 215 6.83 2.85 17.29
N ASN A 216 6.98 2.34 18.52
CA ASN A 216 8.22 2.39 19.30
C ASN A 216 9.18 1.22 19.00
N SER A 217 8.73 0.16 18.34
CA SER A 217 9.55 -1.01 18.03
C SER A 217 10.32 -0.92 16.72
N PHE A 218 9.97 0.04 15.86
CA PHE A 218 10.59 0.23 14.54
C PHE A 218 11.14 1.65 14.36
N PRO A 219 12.19 1.83 13.52
CA PRO A 219 12.69 3.16 13.18
C PRO A 219 11.60 4.04 12.52
N ARG A 220 11.56 5.34 12.84
CA ARG A 220 10.59 6.30 12.29
C ARG A 220 10.53 6.30 10.76
N LYS A 221 11.69 6.21 10.10
CA LYS A 221 11.82 6.13 8.64
C LYS A 221 11.07 4.98 7.99
N ASN A 222 10.68 3.96 8.77
CA ASN A 222 9.95 2.80 8.25
C ASN A 222 8.44 3.03 8.17
N PHE A 223 7.93 4.11 8.78
CA PHE A 223 6.51 4.47 8.70
C PHE A 223 6.28 5.44 7.55
N LEU A 224 5.34 5.10 6.69
CA LEU A 224 4.93 5.87 5.51
C LEU A 224 3.48 6.29 5.68
N PHE A 225 3.15 7.51 5.30
CA PHE A 225 1.76 7.94 5.33
C PHE A 225 0.95 7.25 4.21
N GLY A 226 -0.21 6.71 4.55
CA GLY A 226 -1.22 6.20 3.64
C GLY A 226 -2.62 6.53 4.14
N SER A 227 -3.52 6.97 3.27
CA SER A 227 -4.91 7.28 3.63
C SER A 227 -5.86 6.11 3.47
N ASP A 228 -5.66 5.28 2.46
CA ASP A 228 -6.62 4.29 1.96
C ASP A 228 -7.90 4.93 1.39
N TYR A 229 -7.77 6.10 0.73
CA TYR A 229 -8.85 6.63 -0.08
C TYR A 229 -9.35 5.53 -1.05
N PRO A 230 -10.66 5.31 -1.28
CA PRO A 230 -11.77 6.20 -0.94
C PRO A 230 -12.43 5.94 0.42
N LEU A 231 -11.91 5.03 1.25
CA LEU A 231 -12.50 4.75 2.55
C LEU A 231 -12.26 5.87 3.56
N PHE A 232 -11.08 6.50 3.52
CA PHE A 232 -10.69 7.55 4.47
C PHE A 232 -10.18 8.81 3.74
N ASP A 233 -10.34 9.97 4.39
CA ASP A 233 -9.80 11.24 3.90
C ASP A 233 -8.39 11.46 4.42
N CYS A 234 -7.47 11.82 3.52
CA CYS A 234 -6.07 12.00 3.88
C CYS A 234 -5.84 13.08 4.94
N ASN A 235 -6.65 14.15 4.96
CA ASN A 235 -6.53 15.19 5.98
C ASN A 235 -6.95 14.68 7.36
N ASP A 236 -8.05 13.92 7.42
CA ASP A 236 -8.55 13.33 8.67
C ASP A 236 -7.57 12.29 9.22
N GLU A 237 -6.95 11.48 8.35
CA GLU A 237 -5.94 10.50 8.73
C GLU A 237 -4.65 11.15 9.25
N ILE A 238 -4.20 12.27 8.69
CA ILE A 238 -3.06 13.05 9.20
C ILE A 238 -3.36 13.56 10.63
N GLU A 239 -4.52 14.14 10.86
CA GLU A 239 -4.90 14.64 12.17
C GLU A 239 -5.10 13.51 13.19
N LEU A 240 -5.64 12.37 12.74
CA LEU A 240 -5.81 11.18 13.58
C LEU A 240 -4.46 10.58 13.97
N LEU A 241 -3.51 10.49 13.02
CA LEU A 241 -2.14 10.05 13.24
C LEU A 241 -1.45 10.93 14.30
N ARG A 242 -1.49 12.25 14.10
CA ARG A 242 -0.95 13.24 15.03
C ARG A 242 -1.48 13.04 16.44
N ARG A 243 -2.79 12.97 16.57
CA ARG A 243 -3.47 12.88 17.87
C ARG A 243 -3.19 11.55 18.57
N ARG A 244 -3.30 10.43 17.86
CA ARG A 244 -3.16 9.10 18.45
C ARG A 244 -1.74 8.78 18.90
N LEU A 245 -0.75 9.23 18.17
CA LEU A 245 0.67 9.05 18.50
C LEU A 245 1.27 10.26 19.21
N ARG A 246 0.50 11.33 19.43
CA ARG A 246 0.94 12.59 20.11
C ARG A 246 2.18 13.19 19.43
N LEU A 247 2.18 13.19 18.10
CA LEU A 247 3.32 13.64 17.31
C LEU A 247 3.40 15.16 17.23
N SER A 248 4.62 15.68 17.27
CA SER A 248 4.94 17.05 16.88
C SER A 248 4.76 17.26 15.37
N ASP A 249 4.70 18.52 14.93
CA ASP A 249 4.60 18.84 13.49
C ASP A 249 5.76 18.28 12.70
N SER A 250 6.98 18.28 13.26
CA SER A 250 8.16 17.73 12.62
C SER A 250 8.12 16.20 12.46
N GLU A 251 7.57 15.48 13.43
CA GLU A 251 7.42 14.03 13.35
C GLU A 251 6.32 13.62 12.35
N VAL A 252 5.23 14.39 12.27
CA VAL A 252 4.21 14.19 11.22
C VAL A 252 4.82 14.43 9.85
N GLU A 253 5.58 15.52 9.68
CA GLU A 253 6.23 15.85 8.42
C GLU A 253 7.23 14.76 7.99
N GLU A 254 7.97 14.18 8.94
CA GLU A 254 8.86 13.04 8.67
C GLU A 254 8.07 11.87 8.05
N ILE A 255 6.95 11.46 8.65
CA ILE A 255 6.14 10.34 8.15
C ILE A 255 5.54 10.67 6.76
N LEU A 256 5.08 11.90 6.55
CA LEU A 256 4.53 12.35 5.26
C LEU A 256 5.58 12.36 4.14
N THR A 257 6.86 12.49 4.47
CA THR A 257 7.96 12.59 3.49
C THR A 257 8.82 11.34 3.37
N ASN A 258 8.69 10.37 4.27
CA ASN A 258 9.52 9.16 4.30
C ASN A 258 9.46 8.33 3.01
N ALA A 259 8.33 8.32 2.29
CA ALA A 259 8.18 7.59 1.04
C ALA A 259 9.11 8.07 -0.09
N ASN A 260 9.75 9.24 0.05
CA ASN A 260 10.78 9.70 -0.90
C ASN A 260 11.99 8.76 -0.97
N ALA A 261 12.27 8.00 0.09
CA ALA A 261 13.35 7.01 0.12
C ALA A 261 13.10 5.80 -0.80
N LEU A 262 11.87 5.60 -1.28
CA LEU A 262 11.49 4.44 -2.10
C LEU A 262 11.80 4.59 -3.59
N GLN A 263 12.29 5.74 -4.02
CA GLN A 263 12.63 6.04 -5.43
C GLN A 263 11.49 5.74 -6.43
N LEU A 264 10.25 5.91 -5.98
CA LEU A 264 9.04 5.67 -6.79
C LEU A 264 8.71 6.83 -7.73
N ILE A 265 9.19 8.02 -7.42
CA ILE A 265 8.97 9.23 -8.21
C ILE A 265 10.08 9.30 -9.26
N ARG A 266 9.69 9.46 -10.53
CA ARG A 266 10.67 9.72 -11.60
C ARG A 266 11.36 11.04 -11.33
N GLU A 267 12.69 11.04 -11.31
CA GLU A 267 13.47 12.27 -11.50
C GLU A 267 13.11 12.84 -12.88
N LYS A 268 12.67 14.10 -12.90
CA LYS A 268 12.33 14.83 -14.14
C LYS A 268 13.58 15.31 -14.85
#